data_fd70cad660b443c74f04d19bbd1c1964
#
_entry.id   fd70cad660b443c74f04d19bbd1c1964
#
_cell.length_a   1.000
_cell.length_b   1.000
_cell.length_c   1.000
_cell.angle_alpha   90.00
_cell.angle_beta   90.00
_cell.angle_gamma   90.00
#
_symmetry.space_group_name_H-M   'P 1'
#
loop_
_entity.id
_entity.type
_entity.pdbx_description
1 polymer ?
#
loop_
_entity_poly.entity_id
_entity_poly.type
_entity_poly.pdbx_seq_one_letter_code
_entity_poly.pdbx_strand_id
1 'polypeptide(L)'
;DVVTAPPHDGDFSSFKPDWSKYQVVVSNYDAPDARWSDSLKASFEEYVRNGGGFVAVHAADNAFPQWKEYNLMIGVGGWRGRNEKSGPHFYYQDGKLVPDQAPGMAGSHGARNPFKVVNRVTDHSITKGLPREWMHVGDELYANLRGPGENMTILSTTWSDPANRGTGHEEPMLMV
;
A
#
# COMPACT_ATOMS: atom_id res chain seq x y z
N ASP A 1 -19.16 10.77 -5.33
CA ASP A 1 -19.49 10.01 -6.55
C ASP A 1 -18.70 8.72 -6.57
N VAL A 2 -19.33 7.67 -7.05
CA VAL A 2 -18.67 6.35 -7.20
C VAL A 2 -18.41 6.12 -8.67
N VAL A 3 -17.15 5.91 -9.05
CA VAL A 3 -16.81 5.38 -10.38
C VAL A 3 -17.02 3.87 -10.34
N THR A 4 -17.94 3.37 -11.15
CA THR A 4 -18.12 1.93 -11.29
C THR A 4 -17.06 1.40 -12.24
N ALA A 5 -16.03 0.76 -11.68
CA ALA A 5 -15.06 0.01 -12.46
C ALA A 5 -15.67 -1.32 -12.96
N PRO A 6 -15.17 -1.87 -14.07
CA PRO A 6 -15.49 -3.24 -14.46
C PRO A 6 -15.18 -4.24 -13.32
N PRO A 7 -15.82 -5.42 -13.28
CA PRO A 7 -15.45 -6.47 -12.36
C PRO A 7 -13.96 -6.79 -12.41
N HIS A 8 -13.42 -7.33 -11.33
CA HIS A 8 -11.98 -7.61 -11.17
C HIS A 8 -11.36 -8.35 -12.37
N ASP A 9 -12.08 -9.29 -12.99
CA ASP A 9 -11.69 -10.06 -14.18
C ASP A 9 -12.29 -9.53 -15.49
N GLY A 10 -13.01 -8.41 -15.42
CA GLY A 10 -13.73 -7.82 -16.56
C GLY A 10 -12.82 -7.14 -17.58
N ASP A 11 -13.46 -6.72 -18.68
CA ASP A 11 -12.81 -5.95 -19.74
C ASP A 11 -12.70 -4.46 -19.35
N PHE A 12 -11.49 -3.96 -19.29
CA PHE A 12 -11.17 -2.56 -19.00
C PHE A 12 -10.95 -1.71 -20.25
N SER A 13 -11.13 -2.23 -21.44
CA SER A 13 -10.88 -1.48 -22.71
C SER A 13 -11.73 -0.23 -22.86
N SER A 14 -12.96 -0.24 -22.34
CA SER A 14 -13.89 0.90 -22.34
C SER A 14 -13.81 1.74 -21.06
N PHE A 15 -13.05 1.33 -20.04
CA PHE A 15 -12.94 2.06 -18.79
C PHE A 15 -12.03 3.28 -18.98
N LYS A 16 -12.64 4.45 -19.06
CA LYS A 16 -11.98 5.73 -19.28
C LYS A 16 -12.54 6.78 -18.33
N PRO A 17 -12.23 6.69 -17.04
CA PRO A 17 -12.73 7.65 -16.06
C PRO A 17 -12.15 9.03 -16.31
N ASP A 18 -12.97 10.04 -16.11
CA ASP A 18 -12.53 11.44 -16.08
C ASP A 18 -12.01 11.73 -14.65
N TRP A 19 -10.72 11.50 -14.45
CA TRP A 19 -10.07 11.69 -13.14
C TRP A 19 -10.17 13.13 -12.63
N SER A 20 -10.29 14.13 -13.51
CA SER A 20 -10.34 15.54 -13.13
C SER A 20 -11.55 15.90 -12.27
N LYS A 21 -12.57 15.06 -12.26
CA LYS A 21 -13.77 15.22 -11.42
C LYS A 21 -13.55 14.87 -9.94
N TYR A 22 -12.41 14.28 -9.59
CA TYR A 22 -12.17 13.74 -8.25
C TYR A 22 -10.93 14.37 -7.62
N GLN A 23 -11.05 14.78 -6.37
CA GLN A 23 -9.92 15.27 -5.57
C GLN A 23 -9.06 14.12 -5.04
N VAL A 24 -9.69 12.97 -4.84
CA VAL A 24 -9.00 11.75 -4.34
C VAL A 24 -9.61 10.50 -4.95
N VAL A 25 -8.74 9.57 -5.31
CA VAL A 25 -9.10 8.20 -5.71
C VAL A 25 -8.69 7.26 -4.60
N VAL A 26 -9.65 6.47 -4.10
CA VAL A 26 -9.41 5.42 -3.11
C VAL A 26 -9.52 4.08 -3.82
N SER A 27 -8.48 3.26 -3.75
CA SER A 27 -8.39 1.96 -4.40
C SER A 27 -8.18 0.84 -3.38
N ASN A 28 -9.00 -0.19 -3.45
CA ASN A 28 -8.78 -1.50 -2.84
C ASN A 28 -8.79 -2.56 -3.96
N TYR A 29 -8.04 -2.31 -5.03
CA TYR A 29 -8.12 -3.08 -6.26
C TYR A 29 -6.79 -3.78 -6.54
N ASP A 30 -6.81 -5.11 -6.52
CA ASP A 30 -5.68 -5.95 -6.92
C ASP A 30 -5.78 -6.34 -8.40
N ALA A 31 -4.74 -6.09 -9.18
CA ALA A 31 -4.71 -6.39 -10.60
C ALA A 31 -3.31 -6.73 -11.13
N PRO A 32 -3.21 -7.62 -12.15
CA PRO A 32 -1.98 -7.80 -12.92
C PRO A 32 -1.70 -6.58 -13.82
N ASP A 33 -0.45 -6.41 -14.24
CA ASP A 33 0.00 -5.27 -15.05
C ASP A 33 -0.79 -5.08 -16.35
N ALA A 34 -1.20 -6.19 -16.98
CA ALA A 34 -1.94 -6.16 -18.24
C ALA A 34 -3.41 -5.74 -18.11
N ARG A 35 -3.93 -5.57 -16.87
CA ARG A 35 -5.34 -5.25 -16.66
C ARG A 35 -5.70 -3.86 -17.16
N TRP A 36 -4.83 -2.88 -16.92
CA TRP A 36 -5.00 -1.52 -17.42
C TRP A 36 -4.17 -1.30 -18.67
N SER A 37 -4.75 -0.67 -19.68
CA SER A 37 -4.01 -0.24 -20.87
C SER A 37 -2.97 0.83 -20.51
N ASP A 38 -1.95 0.98 -21.34
CA ASP A 38 -0.92 2.00 -21.14
C ASP A 38 -1.53 3.42 -21.13
N SER A 39 -2.57 3.65 -21.95
CA SER A 39 -3.27 4.94 -21.96
C SER A 39 -4.05 5.20 -20.67
N LEU A 40 -4.62 4.18 -20.05
CA LEU A 40 -5.30 4.33 -18.77
C LEU A 40 -4.28 4.59 -17.63
N LYS A 41 -3.16 3.86 -17.62
CA LYS A 41 -2.06 4.10 -16.68
C LYS A 41 -1.52 5.52 -16.82
N ALA A 42 -1.20 5.96 -18.04
CA ALA A 42 -0.71 7.30 -18.29
C ALA A 42 -1.69 8.40 -17.83
N SER A 43 -3.00 8.20 -18.02
CA SER A 43 -4.01 9.16 -17.56
C SER A 43 -4.08 9.25 -16.03
N PHE A 44 -3.87 8.13 -15.33
CA PHE A 44 -3.82 8.12 -13.87
C PHE A 44 -2.53 8.74 -13.32
N GLU A 45 -1.40 8.48 -13.98
CA GLU A 45 -0.12 9.15 -13.65
C GLU A 45 -0.23 10.67 -13.78
N GLU A 46 -0.86 11.13 -14.87
CA GLU A 46 -1.08 12.56 -15.09
C GLU A 46 -1.97 13.17 -14.01
N TYR A 47 -3.04 12.47 -13.61
CA TYR A 47 -3.91 12.89 -12.51
C TYR A 47 -3.12 13.08 -11.20
N VAL A 48 -2.30 12.09 -10.81
CA VAL A 48 -1.49 12.17 -9.58
C VAL A 48 -0.43 13.27 -9.70
N ARG A 49 0.25 13.37 -10.84
CA ARG A 49 1.27 14.41 -11.11
C ARG A 49 0.71 15.82 -11.01
N ASN A 50 -0.56 16.00 -11.37
CA ASN A 50 -1.27 17.28 -11.30
C ASN A 50 -1.91 17.55 -9.93
N GLY A 51 -1.57 16.76 -8.90
CA GLY A 51 -1.99 16.97 -7.52
C GLY A 51 -3.26 16.23 -7.11
N GLY A 52 -3.75 15.29 -7.91
CA GLY A 52 -4.82 14.39 -7.53
C GLY A 52 -4.37 13.45 -6.39
N GLY A 53 -5.23 13.29 -5.37
CA GLY A 53 -4.93 12.41 -4.24
C GLY A 53 -5.13 10.94 -4.60
N PHE A 54 -4.25 10.07 -4.09
CA PHE A 54 -4.39 8.62 -4.22
C PHE A 54 -4.26 7.94 -2.86
N VAL A 55 -5.20 7.06 -2.53
CA VAL A 55 -5.18 6.23 -1.32
C VAL A 55 -5.24 4.77 -1.75
N ALA A 56 -4.15 4.05 -1.57
CA ALA A 56 -4.09 2.60 -1.71
C ALA A 56 -4.50 1.93 -0.40
N VAL A 57 -5.43 0.98 -0.47
CA VAL A 57 -5.93 0.25 0.69
C VAL A 57 -5.73 -1.23 0.46
N HIS A 58 -5.04 -1.90 1.38
CA HIS A 58 -4.92 -3.35 1.46
C HIS A 58 -4.58 -4.00 0.11
N ALA A 59 -5.53 -4.64 -0.58
CA ALA A 59 -5.30 -5.35 -1.84
C ALA A 59 -4.69 -4.48 -2.96
N ALA A 60 -4.80 -3.16 -2.89
CA ALA A 60 -4.15 -2.27 -3.84
C ALA A 60 -2.62 -2.34 -3.78
N ASP A 61 -2.04 -2.74 -2.64
CA ASP A 61 -0.59 -2.94 -2.50
C ASP A 61 -0.06 -4.12 -3.34
N ASN A 62 -0.95 -5.00 -3.79
CA ASN A 62 -0.59 -6.15 -4.62
C ASN A 62 -0.62 -5.83 -6.10
N ALA A 63 -1.35 -4.78 -6.51
CA ALA A 63 -1.59 -4.45 -7.90
C ALA A 63 -0.30 -4.04 -8.65
N PHE A 64 -0.28 -4.30 -9.94
CA PHE A 64 0.65 -3.76 -10.93
C PHE A 64 2.14 -3.84 -10.53
N PRO A 65 2.71 -5.03 -10.29
CA PRO A 65 4.07 -5.16 -9.77
C PRO A 65 5.15 -4.60 -10.70
N GLN A 66 4.90 -4.49 -12.01
CA GLN A 66 5.86 -3.97 -13.00
C GLN A 66 5.60 -2.51 -13.40
N TRP A 67 4.51 -1.90 -12.95
CA TRP A 67 4.23 -0.49 -13.24
C TRP A 67 4.99 0.39 -12.25
N LYS A 68 6.14 0.93 -12.72
CA LYS A 68 7.09 1.68 -11.89
C LYS A 68 6.44 2.85 -11.16
N GLU A 69 5.68 3.66 -11.87
CA GLU A 69 5.04 4.88 -11.31
C GLU A 69 4.03 4.50 -10.24
N TYR A 70 3.27 3.41 -10.42
CA TYR A 70 2.36 2.91 -9.39
C TYR A 70 3.12 2.49 -8.12
N ASN A 71 4.23 1.77 -8.27
CA ASN A 71 5.04 1.35 -7.13
C ASN A 71 5.70 2.55 -6.41
N LEU A 72 6.01 3.63 -7.11
CA LEU A 72 6.41 4.91 -6.49
C LEU A 72 5.27 5.57 -5.72
N MET A 73 4.03 5.51 -6.24
CA MET A 73 2.85 6.10 -5.57
C MET A 73 2.50 5.38 -4.27
N ILE A 74 2.56 4.04 -4.26
CA ILE A 74 2.20 3.23 -3.08
C ILE A 74 3.37 3.04 -2.10
N GLY A 75 4.60 3.31 -2.53
CA GLY A 75 5.83 3.16 -1.74
C GLY A 75 6.28 1.71 -1.57
N VAL A 76 5.43 0.83 -1.08
CA VAL A 76 5.70 -0.60 -0.88
C VAL A 76 4.51 -1.45 -1.33
N GLY A 77 4.78 -2.69 -1.73
CA GLY A 77 3.74 -3.63 -2.13
C GLY A 77 4.15 -5.08 -1.90
N GLY A 78 3.20 -6.00 -2.05
CA GLY A 78 3.41 -7.43 -1.82
C GLY A 78 3.02 -8.30 -3.00
N TRP A 79 3.27 -9.58 -2.87
CA TRP A 79 2.84 -10.65 -3.77
C TRP A 79 3.18 -10.43 -5.26
N ARG A 80 2.51 -11.12 -6.15
CA ARG A 80 2.63 -11.03 -7.63
C ARG A 80 4.08 -11.04 -8.13
N GLY A 81 4.95 -11.82 -7.47
CA GLY A 81 6.37 -11.96 -7.87
C GLY A 81 7.29 -10.85 -7.40
N ARG A 82 6.79 -9.91 -6.57
CA ARG A 82 7.68 -8.93 -5.91
C ARG A 82 8.68 -9.64 -4.99
N ASN A 83 9.91 -9.17 -4.98
CA ASN A 83 11.02 -9.72 -4.21
C ASN A 83 12.07 -8.61 -3.95
N GLU A 84 13.29 -8.96 -3.55
CA GLU A 84 14.37 -8.00 -3.30
C GLU A 84 14.68 -7.05 -4.48
N LYS A 85 14.35 -7.44 -5.72
CA LYS A 85 14.53 -6.57 -6.90
C LYS A 85 13.47 -5.47 -7.00
N SER A 86 12.37 -5.61 -6.29
CA SER A 86 11.33 -4.56 -6.19
C SER A 86 11.72 -3.46 -5.21
N GLY A 87 12.72 -3.70 -4.38
CA GLY A 87 13.23 -2.81 -3.36
C GLY A 87 13.38 -3.49 -2.00
N PRO A 88 13.84 -2.76 -0.97
CA PRO A 88 13.96 -3.30 0.38
C PRO A 88 12.60 -3.63 1.01
N HIS A 89 12.60 -4.53 1.99
CA HIS A 89 11.56 -4.60 3.00
C HIS A 89 11.76 -3.46 3.99
N PHE A 90 10.71 -2.72 4.28
CA PHE A 90 10.76 -1.65 5.26
C PHE A 90 10.04 -2.08 6.55
N TYR A 91 10.72 -1.91 7.67
CA TYR A 91 10.11 -2.06 9.00
C TYR A 91 10.56 -0.94 9.93
N TYR A 92 9.87 -0.77 11.04
CA TYR A 92 10.15 0.29 12.00
C TYR A 92 10.84 -0.31 13.22
N GLN A 93 12.00 0.22 13.58
CA GLN A 93 12.79 -0.21 14.74
C GLN A 93 13.45 0.97 15.41
N ASP A 94 13.39 1.04 16.73
CA ASP A 94 14.07 2.07 17.57
C ASP A 94 13.77 3.52 17.10
N GLY A 95 12.53 3.76 16.71
CA GLY A 95 12.09 5.07 16.25
C GLY A 95 12.48 5.42 14.82
N LYS A 96 12.98 4.48 14.04
CA LYS A 96 13.46 4.70 12.67
C LYS A 96 12.88 3.68 11.69
N LEU A 97 12.73 4.13 10.45
CA LEU A 97 12.45 3.24 9.33
C LEU A 97 13.74 2.55 8.90
N VAL A 98 13.72 1.23 8.84
CA VAL A 98 14.88 0.38 8.48
C VAL A 98 14.59 -0.26 7.12
N PRO A 99 15.42 0.01 6.09
CA PRO A 99 15.37 -0.71 4.83
C PRO A 99 16.20 -1.99 4.92
N ASP A 100 15.57 -3.14 4.72
CA ASP A 100 16.24 -4.45 4.69
C ASP A 100 16.35 -4.97 3.25
N GLN A 101 17.58 -5.12 2.76
CA GLN A 101 17.92 -5.60 1.43
C GLN A 101 18.06 -7.13 1.34
N ALA A 102 17.82 -7.86 2.43
CA ALA A 102 17.93 -9.33 2.41
C ALA A 102 17.08 -9.95 1.28
N PRO A 103 17.59 -10.96 0.57
CA PRO A 103 16.82 -11.65 -0.47
C PRO A 103 15.53 -12.26 0.09
N GLY A 104 14.46 -12.21 -0.69
CA GLY A 104 13.19 -12.83 -0.30
C GLY A 104 11.99 -12.29 -1.07
N MET A 105 10.93 -13.08 -1.06
CA MET A 105 9.63 -12.68 -1.62
C MET A 105 8.99 -11.58 -0.79
N ALA A 106 8.19 -10.74 -1.43
CA ALA A 106 7.41 -9.71 -0.76
C ALA A 106 5.98 -10.18 -0.47
N GLY A 107 5.45 -9.68 0.63
CA GLY A 107 4.07 -9.91 1.05
C GLY A 107 3.89 -11.19 1.85
N SER A 108 3.42 -11.03 3.06
CA SER A 108 2.97 -12.11 3.94
C SER A 108 1.86 -11.60 4.85
N HIS A 109 1.08 -12.51 5.40
CA HIS A 109 0.15 -12.24 6.50
C HIS A 109 -0.06 -13.49 7.36
N GLY A 110 -0.42 -13.29 8.59
CA GLY A 110 -0.83 -14.34 9.51
C GLY A 110 -2.32 -14.71 9.38
N ALA A 111 -2.86 -15.36 10.41
CA ALA A 111 -4.30 -15.53 10.55
C ALA A 111 -4.96 -14.17 10.84
N ARG A 112 -6.24 -14.05 10.51
CA ARG A 112 -7.04 -12.85 10.77
C ARG A 112 -7.32 -12.69 12.26
N ASN A 113 -6.39 -12.07 12.96
CA ASN A 113 -6.48 -11.77 14.38
C ASN A 113 -6.61 -10.25 14.59
N PRO A 114 -7.21 -9.80 15.68
CA PRO A 114 -7.08 -8.40 16.10
C PRO A 114 -5.62 -8.03 16.34
N PHE A 115 -5.23 -6.83 15.95
CA PHE A 115 -3.88 -6.33 16.18
C PHE A 115 -3.90 -4.87 16.62
N LYS A 116 -2.86 -4.48 17.35
CA LYS A 116 -2.71 -3.12 17.87
C LYS A 116 -1.99 -2.25 16.85
N VAL A 117 -2.61 -1.15 16.45
CA VAL A 117 -2.00 -0.11 15.63
C VAL A 117 -1.46 1.00 16.53
N VAL A 118 -0.24 1.45 16.26
CA VAL A 118 0.45 2.50 17.02
C VAL A 118 0.76 3.67 16.11
N ASN A 119 0.20 4.85 16.41
CA ASN A 119 0.52 6.10 15.72
C ASN A 119 1.93 6.56 16.12
N ARG A 120 2.81 6.69 15.14
CA ARG A 120 4.19 7.17 15.32
C ARG A 120 4.28 8.68 15.16
N VAL A 121 3.43 9.25 14.31
CA VAL A 121 3.30 10.69 14.08
C VAL A 121 1.86 11.09 14.43
N THR A 122 1.69 11.92 15.46
CA THR A 122 0.35 12.26 16.01
C THR A 122 -0.13 13.66 15.62
N ASP A 123 0.72 14.48 15.04
CA ASP A 123 0.43 15.84 14.59
C ASP A 123 0.24 15.98 13.08
N HIS A 124 0.39 14.87 12.32
CA HIS A 124 0.08 14.86 10.89
C HIS A 124 -1.42 14.99 10.65
N SER A 125 -1.85 15.66 9.58
CA SER A 125 -3.26 15.91 9.26
C SER A 125 -4.13 14.66 9.24
N ILE A 126 -3.56 13.51 8.84
CA ILE A 126 -4.27 12.21 8.78
C ILE A 126 -4.42 11.59 10.16
N THR A 127 -3.44 11.72 11.06
CA THR A 127 -3.42 11.06 12.36
C THR A 127 -3.83 11.98 13.52
N LYS A 128 -3.91 13.30 13.28
CA LYS A 128 -4.29 14.29 14.27
C LYS A 128 -5.69 14.00 14.82
N GLY A 129 -5.79 13.88 16.15
CA GLY A 129 -7.03 13.58 16.83
C GLY A 129 -7.35 12.09 16.94
N LEU A 130 -6.58 11.21 16.32
CA LEU A 130 -6.69 9.77 16.56
C LEU A 130 -6.01 9.38 17.88
N PRO A 131 -6.48 8.31 18.55
CA PRO A 131 -5.77 7.74 19.70
C PRO A 131 -4.33 7.39 19.34
N ARG A 132 -3.42 7.47 20.30
CA ARG A 132 -2.04 7.02 20.08
C ARG A 132 -1.96 5.53 19.74
N GLU A 133 -2.85 4.74 20.30
CA GLU A 133 -2.95 3.30 20.04
C GLU A 133 -4.42 2.91 19.94
N TRP A 134 -4.74 1.97 19.07
CA TRP A 134 -6.06 1.34 19.03
C TRP A 134 -5.97 -0.11 18.58
N MET A 135 -7.01 -0.89 18.90
CA MET A 135 -7.14 -2.25 18.39
C MET A 135 -7.88 -2.24 17.05
N HIS A 136 -7.23 -2.74 16.03
CA HIS A 136 -7.89 -3.11 14.78
C HIS A 136 -8.65 -4.42 14.97
N VAL A 137 -9.80 -4.55 14.33
CA VAL A 137 -10.57 -5.81 14.32
C VAL A 137 -9.77 -6.93 13.64
N GLY A 138 -10.20 -8.18 13.78
CA GLY A 138 -9.54 -9.32 13.16
C GLY A 138 -9.48 -9.18 11.64
N ASP A 139 -8.27 -9.04 11.11
CA ASP A 139 -7.98 -8.87 9.68
C ASP A 139 -6.60 -9.42 9.30
N GLU A 140 -6.28 -9.41 8.01
CA GLU A 140 -4.96 -9.76 7.49
C GLU A 140 -3.99 -8.61 7.72
N LEU A 141 -3.08 -8.77 8.67
CA LEU A 141 -1.97 -7.84 8.83
C LEU A 141 -0.96 -8.11 7.71
N TYR A 142 -0.93 -7.23 6.73
CA TYR A 142 0.07 -7.30 5.65
C TYR A 142 1.44 -6.93 6.19
N ALA A 143 2.41 -7.77 5.91
CA ALA A 143 3.78 -7.64 6.39
C ALA A 143 4.78 -8.01 5.29
N ASN A 144 6.05 -7.72 5.52
CA ASN A 144 7.12 -7.99 4.57
C ASN A 144 6.87 -7.36 3.19
N LEU A 145 6.30 -6.16 3.17
CA LEU A 145 6.08 -5.41 1.94
C LEU A 145 7.40 -4.81 1.45
N ARG A 146 7.61 -4.79 0.13
CA ARG A 146 8.81 -4.30 -0.52
C ARG A 146 8.49 -3.26 -1.58
N GLY A 147 9.38 -2.32 -1.76
CA GLY A 147 9.20 -1.32 -2.81
C GLY A 147 10.27 -0.24 -2.80
N PRO A 148 10.15 0.73 -3.69
CA PRO A 148 11.11 1.84 -3.76
C PRO A 148 11.15 2.66 -2.47
N GLY A 149 10.02 2.84 -1.78
CA GLY A 149 9.92 3.54 -0.50
C GLY A 149 10.51 4.96 -0.51
N GLU A 150 10.47 5.63 -1.66
CA GLU A 150 11.04 6.96 -1.82
C GLU A 150 10.17 8.01 -1.11
N ASN A 151 10.80 8.88 -0.33
CA ASN A 151 10.16 9.99 0.40
C ASN A 151 9.00 9.56 1.34
N MET A 152 9.00 8.33 1.79
CA MET A 152 7.93 7.75 2.59
C MET A 152 8.01 8.20 4.06
N THR A 153 6.90 8.66 4.60
CA THR A 153 6.72 8.94 6.03
C THR A 153 5.79 7.92 6.65
N ILE A 154 6.25 7.18 7.65
CA ILE A 154 5.43 6.18 8.37
C ILE A 154 4.63 6.90 9.45
N LEU A 155 3.33 6.88 9.33
CA LEU A 155 2.40 7.46 10.31
C LEU A 155 2.00 6.48 11.39
N SER A 156 1.82 5.19 11.04
CA SER A 156 1.44 4.15 12.00
C SER A 156 2.10 2.82 11.70
N THR A 157 2.33 2.02 12.73
CA THR A 157 2.89 0.68 12.64
C THR A 157 2.09 -0.33 13.45
N THR A 158 2.36 -1.62 13.22
CA THR A 158 1.84 -2.73 14.00
C THR A 158 2.90 -3.79 14.17
N TRP A 159 3.00 -4.38 15.36
CA TRP A 159 3.86 -5.54 15.61
C TRP A 159 3.35 -6.77 14.86
N SER A 160 4.16 -7.28 13.95
CA SER A 160 3.89 -8.50 13.19
C SER A 160 4.37 -9.72 13.98
N ASP A 161 3.46 -10.31 14.76
CA ASP A 161 3.79 -11.32 15.76
C ASP A 161 4.25 -12.66 15.12
N PRO A 162 5.46 -13.15 15.42
CA PRO A 162 5.93 -14.46 14.97
C PRO A 162 5.03 -15.63 15.39
N ALA A 163 4.34 -15.55 16.53
CA ALA A 163 3.37 -16.55 16.95
C ALA A 163 2.18 -16.67 15.97
N ASN A 164 1.91 -15.61 15.18
CA ASN A 164 0.93 -15.60 14.11
C ASN A 164 1.57 -15.59 12.70
N ARG A 165 2.70 -16.23 12.54
CA ARG A 165 3.50 -16.27 11.30
C ARG A 165 3.96 -14.87 10.83
N GLY A 166 4.07 -13.94 11.74
CA GLY A 166 4.57 -12.60 11.48
C GLY A 166 6.08 -12.52 11.36
N THR A 167 6.57 -11.35 10.95
CA THR A 167 7.98 -11.07 10.68
C THR A 167 8.82 -10.83 11.92
N GLY A 168 8.21 -10.55 13.07
CA GLY A 168 8.91 -10.11 14.29
C GLY A 168 9.38 -8.67 14.21
N HIS A 169 8.74 -7.86 13.36
CA HIS A 169 9.02 -6.44 13.22
C HIS A 169 7.76 -5.58 13.38
N GLU A 170 7.96 -4.31 13.62
CA GLU A 170 6.92 -3.30 13.51
C GLU A 170 6.73 -2.94 12.04
N GLU A 171 5.68 -3.45 11.41
CA GLU A 171 5.38 -3.22 10.00
C GLU A 171 4.64 -1.89 9.78
N PRO A 172 4.95 -1.15 8.71
CA PRO A 172 4.18 0.03 8.32
C PRO A 172 2.73 -0.31 7.99
N MET A 173 1.77 0.42 8.59
CA MET A 173 0.33 0.24 8.34
C MET A 173 -0.30 1.45 7.67
N LEU A 174 0.17 2.64 8.01
CA LEU A 174 -0.29 3.90 7.43
C LEU A 174 0.94 4.73 7.09
N MET A 175 1.03 5.15 5.84
CA MET A 175 2.16 5.91 5.32
C MET A 175 1.72 6.93 4.27
N VAL A 176 2.54 7.93 4.08
CA VAL A 176 2.38 8.97 3.04
C VAL A 176 3.73 9.28 2.40
#